data_ce16ad11f783aab8e6474e45ae1e7973
#
_entry.id   ce16ad11f783aab8e6474e45ae1e7973
#
_cell.length_a   1.000
_cell.length_b   1.000
_cell.length_c   1.000
_cell.angle_alpha   90.00
_cell.angle_beta   90.00
_cell.angle_gamma   90.00
#
_symmetry.space_group_name_H-M   'P 1'
#
loop_
_entity.id
_entity.type
_entity.pdbx_description
1 polymer ?
#
loop_
_entity_poly.entity_id
_entity_poly.type
_entity_poly.pdbx_seq_one_letter_code
_entity_poly.pdbx_strand_id
1 'polypeptide(L)'
;MARDRTAVFVATAFVAGLVVANGLPALRAQGHVTELKRVDLGSWCDGKEAVISLEEIAPQHQSKHSHPAYSFAWMIEGSQVRFVDGKPPQTFHVGDVTQENPGEISESDILTPTRVLLFRILQKGQPATTRIQ
;
A
#
# COMPACT_ATOMS: atom_id res chain seq x y z
N MET A 1 -44.50 -59.74 -7.15
CA MET A 1 -43.93 -58.51 -7.73
C MET A 1 -43.35 -57.67 -6.60
N ALA A 2 -42.06 -57.83 -6.32
CA ALA A 2 -41.35 -57.06 -5.34
C ALA A 2 -40.67 -55.88 -6.06
N ARG A 3 -40.96 -54.66 -5.60
CA ARG A 3 -40.28 -53.46 -6.10
C ARG A 3 -39.07 -53.16 -5.19
N ASP A 4 -37.90 -53.39 -5.74
CA ASP A 4 -36.63 -52.98 -5.17
C ASP A 4 -36.55 -51.46 -5.11
N ARG A 5 -36.39 -50.89 -3.93
CA ARG A 5 -36.10 -49.48 -3.73
C ARG A 5 -34.62 -49.39 -3.34
N THR A 6 -33.77 -49.14 -4.32
CA THR A 6 -32.37 -48.83 -4.12
C THR A 6 -32.27 -47.40 -3.54
N ALA A 7 -31.95 -47.30 -2.26
CA ALA A 7 -31.66 -46.02 -1.62
C ALA A 7 -30.22 -45.62 -1.95
N VAL A 8 -30.09 -44.54 -2.73
CA VAL A 8 -28.79 -43.93 -2.99
C VAL A 8 -28.44 -43.02 -1.81
N PHE A 9 -27.49 -43.42 -0.99
CA PHE A 9 -26.89 -42.54 0.03
C PHE A 9 -25.85 -41.63 -0.66
N VAL A 10 -26.19 -40.34 -0.76
CA VAL A 10 -25.23 -39.33 -1.11
C VAL A 10 -24.46 -38.95 0.15
N ALA A 11 -23.23 -39.44 0.26
CA ALA A 11 -22.32 -39.03 1.32
C ALA A 11 -21.74 -37.65 0.96
N THR A 12 -22.25 -36.62 1.61
CA THR A 12 -21.66 -35.28 1.53
C THR A 12 -20.44 -35.24 2.43
N ALA A 13 -19.27 -35.37 1.83
CA ALA A 13 -18.02 -35.19 2.55
C ALA A 13 -17.84 -33.67 2.84
N PHE A 14 -18.05 -33.27 4.09
CA PHE A 14 -17.64 -31.97 4.61
C PHE A 14 -16.12 -32.00 4.77
N VAL A 15 -15.40 -31.42 3.82
CA VAL A 15 -13.98 -31.10 4.03
C VAL A 15 -13.92 -29.85 4.90
N ALA A 16 -13.78 -30.04 6.20
CA ALA A 16 -13.42 -28.98 7.11
C ALA A 16 -11.97 -28.56 6.78
N GLY A 17 -11.82 -27.55 5.96
CA GLY A 17 -10.54 -26.91 5.70
C GLY A 17 -10.04 -26.27 7.00
N LEU A 18 -9.15 -26.97 7.71
CA LEU A 18 -8.37 -26.40 8.81
C LEU A 18 -7.44 -25.35 8.22
N VAL A 19 -7.87 -24.09 8.21
CA VAL A 19 -6.95 -22.98 7.91
C VAL A 19 -6.02 -22.86 9.10
N VAL A 20 -4.87 -23.50 8.98
CA VAL A 20 -3.76 -23.33 9.92
C VAL A 20 -3.25 -21.91 9.67
N ALA A 21 -3.69 -20.97 10.49
CA ALA A 21 -3.18 -19.61 10.54
C ALA A 21 -1.79 -19.61 11.19
N ASN A 22 -0.82 -20.25 10.51
CA ASN A 22 0.57 -20.24 10.92
C ASN A 22 1.40 -19.43 9.92
N GLY A 23 1.91 -18.29 10.37
CA GLY A 23 3.13 -17.72 9.84
C GLY A 23 3.02 -16.63 8.80
N LEU A 24 2.16 -15.63 8.97
CA LEU A 24 2.27 -14.38 8.22
C LEU A 24 2.21 -13.11 9.11
N PRO A 25 2.97 -12.98 10.20
CA PRO A 25 3.04 -11.69 10.89
C PRO A 25 4.06 -10.74 10.26
N ALA A 26 5.08 -11.23 9.54
CA ALA A 26 6.18 -10.38 9.07
C ALA A 26 5.90 -9.64 7.76
N LEU A 27 5.01 -10.11 6.92
CA LEU A 27 4.67 -9.45 5.64
C LEU A 27 3.58 -8.37 5.77
N ARG A 28 2.83 -8.36 6.88
CA ARG A 28 1.80 -7.33 7.13
C ARG A 28 2.32 -6.02 7.71
N ALA A 29 3.55 -5.98 8.21
CA ALA A 29 4.16 -4.78 8.77
C ALA A 29 4.74 -3.84 7.71
N GLN A 30 4.94 -4.30 6.48
CA GLN A 30 5.35 -3.45 5.37
C GLN A 30 4.13 -3.22 4.48
N GLY A 31 3.76 -1.94 4.28
CA GLY A 31 2.68 -1.57 3.39
C GLY A 31 2.83 -2.23 2.03
N HIS A 32 1.72 -2.63 1.42
CA HIS A 32 1.70 -3.18 0.06
C HIS A 32 1.57 -2.04 -0.93
N VAL A 33 2.48 -1.97 -1.89
CA VAL A 33 2.43 -0.97 -2.97
C VAL A 33 2.12 -1.68 -4.28
N THR A 34 1.01 -1.32 -4.89
CA THR A 34 0.62 -1.78 -6.22
C THR A 34 0.83 -0.64 -7.22
N GLU A 35 1.72 -0.84 -8.17
CA GLU A 35 1.85 0.09 -9.29
C GLU A 35 0.64 -0.08 -10.22
N LEU A 36 -0.12 0.99 -10.39
CA LEU A 36 -1.31 1.01 -11.24
C LEU A 36 -0.97 1.42 -12.68
N LYS A 37 -0.03 2.34 -12.83
CA LYS A 37 0.40 2.84 -14.13
C LYS A 37 1.80 3.43 -14.06
N ARG A 38 2.58 3.13 -15.07
CA ARG A 38 3.86 3.78 -15.36
C ARG A 38 3.87 4.27 -16.82
N VAL A 39 4.35 5.48 -17.04
CA VAL A 39 4.45 6.07 -18.37
C VAL A 39 5.80 6.75 -18.50
N ASP A 40 6.55 6.38 -19.52
CA ASP A 40 7.72 7.15 -19.96
C ASP A 40 7.22 8.47 -20.60
N LEU A 41 7.68 9.60 -20.07
CA LEU A 41 7.24 10.92 -20.53
C LEU A 41 7.97 11.37 -21.80
N GLY A 42 8.90 10.56 -22.30
CA GLY A 42 9.61 10.79 -23.56
C GLY A 42 10.35 12.13 -23.58
N SER A 43 10.44 12.73 -24.76
CA SER A 43 11.12 14.01 -24.97
C SER A 43 10.42 15.19 -24.28
N TRP A 44 9.18 15.03 -23.85
CA TRP A 44 8.43 16.08 -23.13
C TRP A 44 8.99 16.31 -21.71
N CYS A 45 9.49 15.25 -21.09
CA CYS A 45 10.11 15.29 -19.76
C CYS A 45 11.29 14.31 -19.74
N ASP A 46 12.33 14.67 -20.45
CA ASP A 46 13.46 13.79 -20.77
C ASP A 46 14.00 13.02 -19.56
N GLY A 47 14.11 11.70 -19.71
CA GLY A 47 14.59 10.78 -18.68
C GLY A 47 13.62 10.56 -17.51
N LYS A 48 12.36 11.00 -17.58
CA LYS A 48 11.38 10.86 -16.48
C LYS A 48 10.25 9.91 -16.81
N GLU A 49 9.68 9.36 -15.74
CA GLU A 49 8.51 8.50 -15.74
C GLU A 49 7.45 9.04 -14.77
N ALA A 50 6.20 9.06 -15.20
CA ALA A 50 5.06 9.26 -14.31
C ALA A 50 4.59 7.90 -13.75
N VAL A 51 4.42 7.81 -12.45
CA VAL A 51 4.00 6.58 -11.76
C VAL A 51 2.80 6.87 -10.90
N ILE A 52 1.73 6.08 -11.07
CA ILE A 52 0.57 6.04 -10.18
C ILE A 52 0.58 4.70 -9.47
N SER A 53 0.47 4.70 -8.16
CA SER A 53 0.43 3.50 -7.34
C SER A 53 -0.59 3.61 -6.22
N LEU A 54 -1.13 2.48 -5.81
CA LEU A 54 -1.94 2.34 -4.61
C LEU A 54 -1.06 1.77 -3.51
N GLU A 55 -1.02 2.44 -2.37
CA GLU A 55 -0.36 1.95 -1.18
C GLU A 55 -1.41 1.59 -0.13
N GLU A 56 -1.31 0.38 0.42
CA GLU A 56 -2.17 -0.15 1.47
C GLU A 56 -1.31 -0.43 2.70
N ILE A 57 -1.61 0.22 3.81
CA ILE A 57 -0.76 0.24 4.99
C ILE A 57 -1.57 -0.12 6.22
N ALA A 58 -1.13 -1.14 6.96
CA ALA A 58 -1.67 -1.44 8.29
C ALA A 58 -1.22 -0.38 9.31
N PRO A 59 -1.96 -0.20 10.42
CA PRO A 59 -1.53 0.68 11.51
C PRO A 59 -0.12 0.32 12.00
N GLN A 60 0.78 1.28 11.91
CA GLN A 60 2.19 1.13 12.29
C GLN A 60 2.92 2.47 12.30
N HIS A 61 4.10 2.48 12.92
CA HIS A 61 5.06 3.54 12.71
C HIS A 61 5.90 3.27 11.45
N GLN A 62 5.95 4.22 10.53
CA GLN A 62 6.85 4.22 9.39
C GLN A 62 8.10 5.02 9.76
N SER A 63 9.24 4.34 9.78
CA SER A 63 10.52 4.96 10.11
C SER A 63 10.95 6.03 9.10
N LYS A 64 11.91 6.86 9.49
CA LYS A 64 12.45 7.94 8.65
C LYS A 64 12.83 7.46 7.26
N HIS A 65 12.33 8.18 6.28
CA HIS A 65 12.60 7.93 4.86
C HIS A 65 12.54 9.25 4.08
N SER A 66 12.96 9.20 2.84
CA SER A 66 12.83 10.31 1.90
C SER A 66 12.43 9.80 0.52
N HIS A 67 11.89 10.70 -0.28
CA HIS A 67 11.58 10.44 -1.68
C HIS A 67 12.52 11.26 -2.58
N PRO A 68 13.03 10.67 -3.68
CA PRO A 68 13.96 11.38 -4.57
C PRO A 68 13.23 12.38 -5.50
N ALA A 69 11.91 12.38 -5.49
CA ALA A 69 11.06 13.19 -6.35
C ALA A 69 9.85 13.72 -5.58
N TYR A 70 9.13 14.68 -6.16
CA TYR A 70 7.82 15.07 -5.64
C TYR A 70 6.90 13.86 -5.60
N SER A 71 6.27 13.66 -4.44
CA SER A 71 5.26 12.63 -4.20
C SER A 71 3.96 13.34 -3.78
N PHE A 72 2.88 13.01 -4.47
CA PHE A 72 1.54 13.48 -4.10
C PHE A 72 0.74 12.26 -3.68
N ALA A 73 0.14 12.31 -2.50
CA ALA A 73 -0.66 11.23 -1.97
C ALA A 73 -2.08 11.73 -1.66
N TRP A 74 -3.06 11.05 -2.21
CA TRP A 74 -4.46 11.29 -1.89
C TRP A 74 -4.95 10.19 -0.94
N MET A 75 -5.42 10.59 0.24
CA MET A 75 -5.98 9.71 1.26
C MET A 75 -7.34 9.18 0.80
N ILE A 76 -7.41 7.89 0.48
CA ILE A 76 -8.67 7.22 0.06
C ILE A 76 -9.37 6.63 1.28
N GLU A 77 -8.60 6.10 2.22
CA GLU A 77 -9.10 5.44 3.44
C GLU A 77 -8.12 5.65 4.59
N GLY A 78 -8.64 5.73 5.82
CA GLY A 78 -7.84 5.77 7.03
C GLY A 78 -7.37 7.16 7.44
N SER A 79 -6.33 7.18 8.28
CA SER A 79 -5.73 8.41 8.83
C SER A 79 -4.28 8.16 9.24
N GLN A 80 -3.46 9.21 9.11
CA GLN A 80 -2.07 9.20 9.52
C GLN A 80 -1.62 10.54 10.09
N VAL A 81 -0.59 10.51 10.93
CA VAL A 81 0.15 11.71 11.35
C VAL A 81 1.54 11.62 10.71
N ARG A 82 1.95 12.68 10.02
CA ARG A 82 3.28 12.81 9.44
C ARG A 82 4.12 13.82 10.23
N PHE A 83 5.35 13.44 10.45
CA PHE A 83 6.36 14.26 11.11
C PHE A 83 7.46 14.56 10.10
N VAL A 84 7.76 15.82 9.90
CA VAL A 84 8.85 16.32 9.04
C VAL A 84 9.79 17.12 9.89
N ASP A 85 11.09 16.90 9.77
CA ASP A 85 12.09 17.58 10.56
C ASP A 85 11.94 19.13 10.43
N GLY A 86 11.83 19.81 11.57
CA GLY A 86 11.67 21.26 11.65
C GLY A 86 10.25 21.79 11.34
N LYS A 87 9.25 20.92 11.16
CA LYS A 87 7.85 21.30 10.95
C LYS A 87 6.94 20.73 12.04
N PRO A 88 5.79 21.38 12.34
CA PRO A 88 4.82 20.79 13.25
C PRO A 88 4.21 19.53 12.62
N PRO A 89 3.82 18.52 13.45
CA PRO A 89 3.12 17.34 12.99
C PRO A 89 1.85 17.70 12.22
N GLN A 90 1.55 16.95 11.18
CA GLN A 90 0.37 17.11 10.35
C GLN A 90 -0.46 15.83 10.35
N THR A 91 -1.76 15.95 10.63
CA THR A 91 -2.70 14.83 10.55
C THR A 91 -3.45 14.90 9.23
N PHE A 92 -3.59 13.74 8.58
CA PHE A 92 -4.29 13.59 7.31
C PHE A 92 -5.42 12.58 7.44
N HIS A 93 -6.54 12.91 6.81
CA HIS A 93 -7.78 12.13 6.78
C HIS A 93 -8.23 11.87 5.33
N VAL A 94 -9.24 11.05 5.18
CA VAL A 94 -9.86 10.77 3.86
C VAL A 94 -10.21 12.06 3.14
N GLY A 95 -9.80 12.16 1.88
CA GLY A 95 -9.98 13.32 1.02
C GLY A 95 -8.80 14.31 1.02
N ASP A 96 -7.90 14.24 2.00
CA ASP A 96 -6.72 15.09 2.03
C ASP A 96 -5.71 14.68 0.96
N VAL A 97 -5.01 15.67 0.43
CA VAL A 97 -3.88 15.49 -0.46
C VAL A 97 -2.61 15.96 0.26
N THR A 98 -1.62 15.09 0.31
CA THR A 98 -0.30 15.44 0.87
C THR A 98 0.71 15.64 -0.25
N GLN A 99 1.72 16.45 0.01
CA GLN A 99 2.87 16.61 -0.85
C GLN A 99 4.14 16.33 -0.05
N GLU A 100 5.05 15.58 -0.65
CA GLU A 100 6.40 15.38 -0.14
C GLU A 100 7.39 15.92 -1.15
N ASN A 101 8.36 16.70 -0.66
CA ASN A 101 9.37 17.32 -1.52
C ASN A 101 10.57 16.40 -1.70
N PRO A 102 11.28 16.51 -2.82
CA PRO A 102 12.50 15.73 -3.04
C PRO A 102 13.49 15.91 -1.89
N GLY A 103 13.95 14.79 -1.32
CA GLY A 103 14.93 14.75 -0.22
C GLY A 103 14.38 15.16 1.14
N GLU A 104 13.11 15.53 1.27
CA GLU A 104 12.50 15.81 2.58
C GLU A 104 12.45 14.54 3.40
N ILE A 105 12.99 14.59 4.63
CA ILE A 105 13.00 13.46 5.56
C ILE A 105 11.72 13.51 6.38
N SER A 106 10.96 12.43 6.34
CA SER A 106 9.71 12.27 7.10
C SER A 106 9.60 10.89 7.73
N GLU A 107 8.78 10.80 8.76
CA GLU A 107 8.28 9.58 9.37
C GLU A 107 6.77 9.72 9.60
N SER A 108 6.06 8.63 9.76
CA SER A 108 4.60 8.69 9.92
C SER A 108 4.08 7.65 10.91
N ASP A 109 3.05 8.03 11.67
CA ASP A 109 2.23 7.10 12.42
C ASP A 109 0.94 6.84 11.65
N ILE A 110 0.76 5.62 11.20
CA ILE A 110 -0.46 5.16 10.56
C ILE A 110 -1.45 4.77 11.66
N LEU A 111 -2.49 5.57 11.84
CA LEU A 111 -3.41 5.43 12.98
C LEU A 111 -4.48 4.35 12.75
N THR A 112 -4.93 4.19 11.51
CA THR A 112 -5.94 3.22 11.10
C THR A 112 -5.48 2.54 9.81
N PRO A 113 -6.08 1.40 9.39
CA PRO A 113 -5.81 0.85 8.06
C PRO A 113 -5.99 1.94 7.01
N THR A 114 -4.94 2.17 6.23
CA THR A 114 -4.84 3.34 5.35
C THR A 114 -4.62 2.90 3.91
N ARG A 115 -5.32 3.57 2.98
CA ARG A 115 -5.11 3.43 1.55
C ARG A 115 -4.87 4.81 0.95
N VAL A 116 -3.77 4.93 0.19
CA VAL A 116 -3.38 6.16 -0.48
C VAL A 116 -3.12 5.92 -1.96
N LEU A 117 -3.65 6.80 -2.79
CA LEU A 117 -3.27 6.87 -4.19
C LEU A 117 -2.08 7.81 -4.30
N LEU A 118 -0.97 7.30 -4.83
CA LEU A 118 0.27 8.03 -4.98
C LEU A 118 0.51 8.39 -6.44
N PHE A 119 0.94 9.63 -6.67
CA PHE A 119 1.45 10.09 -7.96
C PHE A 119 2.86 10.63 -7.78
N ARG A 120 3.79 10.16 -8.63
CA ARG A 120 5.20 10.57 -8.62
C ARG A 120 5.72 10.79 -10.03
N ILE A 121 6.66 11.73 -10.17
CA ILE A 121 7.47 11.88 -11.39
C ILE A 121 8.91 11.55 -11.00
N LEU A 122 9.38 10.38 -11.43
CA LEU A 122 10.68 9.82 -11.09
C LEU A 122 11.65 9.95 -12.25
N GLN A 123 12.95 9.96 -11.97
CA GLN A 123 13.94 9.63 -12.99
C GLN A 123 13.76 8.16 -13.40
N LYS A 124 13.93 7.85 -14.67
CA LYS A 124 13.78 6.49 -15.18
C LYS A 124 14.70 5.53 -14.43
N GLY A 125 14.10 4.46 -13.88
CA GLY A 125 14.80 3.45 -13.07
C GLY A 125 15.16 3.88 -11.66
N GLN A 126 14.74 5.06 -11.18
CA GLN A 126 14.99 5.53 -9.83
C GLN A 126 14.03 4.86 -8.83
N PRO A 127 14.53 4.41 -7.64
CA PRO A 127 13.65 3.91 -6.59
C PRO A 127 12.72 5.01 -6.09
N ALA A 128 11.47 4.66 -5.78
CA ALA A 128 10.47 5.62 -5.32
C ALA A 128 10.69 6.13 -3.90
N THR A 129 11.42 5.38 -3.07
CA THR A 129 11.64 5.67 -1.65
C THR A 129 13.05 5.26 -1.25
N THR A 130 13.69 6.06 -0.40
CA THR A 130 14.98 5.76 0.24
C THR A 130 14.79 5.74 1.75
N ARG A 131 15.11 4.62 2.39
CA ARG A 131 15.10 4.53 3.86
C ARG A 131 16.33 5.20 4.45
N ILE A 132 16.15 5.94 5.53
CA ILE A 132 17.22 6.59 6.28
C ILE A 132 17.57 5.68 7.46
N GLN A 133 18.83 5.33 7.59
CA GLN A 133 19.35 4.53 8.72
C GLN A 133 19.65 5.42 9.91
#